data_c76e1d7f14167cf064e5c51da582c506
#
_entry.id   c76e1d7f14167cf064e5c51da582c506
#
_cell.length_a   1.000
_cell.length_b   1.000
_cell.length_c   1.000
_cell.angle_alpha   90.00
_cell.angle_beta   90.00
_cell.angle_gamma   90.00
#
_symmetry.space_group_name_H-M   'P 1'
#
loop_
_entity.id
_entity.type
_entity.pdbx_description
1 polymer ?
#
loop_
_entity_poly.entity_id
_entity_poly.type
_entity_poly.pdbx_seq_one_letter_code
_entity_poly.pdbx_strand_id
1 'polypeptide(L)'
;MKETVQEDMGVDVSITMIKRANARVVRKIMDCQTGEYSKLFDYALELKRSNPRTSVHVALDPEETDHVFQRMYICLDACRRGFLDGCRRVIGLDGCFLKGPMKGELLSAVGRDANNQIYPIA
;
A
#
# COMPACT_ATOMS: atom_id res chain seq x y z
N MET A 1 20.03 0.80 18.79
CA MET A 1 19.57 -0.63 18.66
C MET A 1 20.37 -1.59 19.55
N LYS A 2 21.72 -1.60 19.58
CA LYS A 2 22.47 -2.47 20.52
C LYS A 2 22.24 -2.06 21.97
N GLU A 3 22.36 -0.78 22.28
CA GLU A 3 22.10 -0.19 23.60
C GLU A 3 20.67 -0.46 24.07
N THR A 4 19.68 -0.27 23.21
CA THR A 4 18.26 -0.51 23.50
C THR A 4 18.00 -1.97 23.90
N VAL A 5 18.58 -2.94 23.20
CA VAL A 5 18.39 -4.36 23.51
C VAL A 5 19.07 -4.73 24.84
N GLN A 6 20.18 -4.12 25.15
CA GLN A 6 20.91 -4.35 26.41
C GLN A 6 20.15 -3.73 27.60
N GLU A 7 19.55 -2.55 27.40
CA GLU A 7 18.73 -1.87 28.42
C GLU A 7 17.41 -2.58 28.69
N ASP A 8 16.69 -2.98 27.62
CA ASP A 8 15.33 -3.56 27.75
C ASP A 8 15.36 -5.05 28.14
N MET A 9 16.35 -5.80 27.67
CA MET A 9 16.37 -7.26 27.85
C MET A 9 17.49 -7.77 28.74
N GLY A 10 18.40 -6.92 29.19
CA GLY A 10 19.52 -7.29 30.07
C GLY A 10 20.53 -8.27 29.46
N VAL A 11 20.54 -8.42 28.13
CA VAL A 11 21.37 -9.38 27.41
C VAL A 11 22.40 -8.67 26.55
N ASP A 12 23.66 -9.02 26.69
CA ASP A 12 24.73 -8.51 25.81
C ASP A 12 24.71 -9.28 24.48
N VAL A 13 24.31 -8.60 23.41
CA VAL A 13 24.22 -9.16 22.06
C VAL A 13 25.23 -8.54 21.12
N SER A 14 25.88 -9.37 20.31
CA SER A 14 26.79 -8.89 19.29
C SER A 14 26.01 -8.22 18.13
N ILE A 15 26.63 -7.23 17.48
CA ILE A 15 26.06 -6.57 16.29
C ILE A 15 25.73 -7.58 15.19
N THR A 16 26.53 -8.65 15.09
CA THR A 16 26.29 -9.73 14.13
C THR A 16 24.99 -10.49 14.42
N MET A 17 24.70 -10.75 15.69
CA MET A 17 23.44 -11.39 16.09
C MET A 17 22.23 -10.49 15.78
N ILE A 18 22.34 -9.19 16.07
CA ILE A 18 21.29 -8.22 15.73
C ILE A 18 21.05 -8.17 14.22
N LYS A 19 22.09 -8.11 13.41
CA LYS A 19 21.98 -8.13 11.94
C LYS A 19 21.33 -9.42 11.42
N ARG A 20 21.71 -10.59 11.97
CA ARG A 20 21.10 -11.88 11.62
C ARG A 20 19.62 -11.96 12.01
N ALA A 21 19.28 -11.49 13.20
CA ALA A 21 17.89 -11.44 13.67
C ALA A 21 17.07 -10.52 12.77
N ASN A 22 17.54 -9.32 12.46
CA ASN A 22 16.87 -8.40 11.56
C ASN A 22 16.68 -9.00 10.16
N ALA A 23 17.72 -9.62 9.57
CA ALA A 23 17.62 -10.27 8.28
C ALA A 23 16.58 -11.42 8.28
N ARG A 24 16.48 -12.17 9.38
CA ARG A 24 15.49 -13.24 9.53
C ARG A 24 14.07 -12.70 9.61
N VAL A 25 13.85 -11.60 10.36
CA VAL A 25 12.55 -10.93 10.47
C VAL A 25 12.14 -10.35 9.11
N VAL A 26 13.04 -9.64 8.44
CA VAL A 26 12.80 -9.08 7.10
C VAL A 26 12.43 -10.20 6.11
N ARG A 27 13.18 -11.32 6.09
CA ARG A 27 12.85 -12.46 5.24
C ARG A 27 11.44 -13.00 5.52
N LYS A 28 11.08 -13.20 6.79
CA LYS A 28 9.74 -13.65 7.17
C LYS A 28 8.62 -12.72 6.69
N ILE A 29 8.84 -11.40 6.79
CA ILE A 29 7.90 -10.40 6.29
C ILE A 29 7.78 -10.49 4.77
N MET A 30 8.90 -10.64 4.05
CA MET A 30 8.91 -10.77 2.60
C MET A 30 8.20 -12.05 2.13
N ASP A 31 8.45 -13.18 2.78
CA ASP A 31 7.79 -14.46 2.46
C ASP A 31 6.26 -14.36 2.67
N CYS A 32 5.82 -13.68 3.72
CA CYS A 32 4.40 -13.38 3.94
C CYS A 32 3.82 -12.49 2.84
N GLN A 33 4.54 -11.43 2.45
CA GLN A 33 4.05 -10.47 1.45
C GLN A 33 3.93 -11.08 0.05
N THR A 34 4.82 -11.99 -0.33
CA THR A 34 4.75 -12.67 -1.63
C THR A 34 3.44 -13.43 -1.80
N GLY A 35 2.93 -14.07 -0.72
CA GLY A 35 1.63 -14.75 -0.72
C GLY A 35 0.42 -13.79 -0.79
N GLU A 36 0.55 -12.53 -0.34
CA GLU A 36 -0.56 -11.57 -0.35
C GLU A 36 -0.88 -11.03 -1.75
N TYR A 37 0.11 -10.91 -2.63
CA TYR A 37 -0.14 -10.45 -4.01
C TYR A 37 -1.02 -11.40 -4.81
N SER A 38 -1.02 -12.70 -4.50
CA SER A 38 -1.89 -13.69 -5.15
C SER A 38 -3.38 -13.42 -4.89
N LYS A 39 -3.71 -12.74 -3.78
CA LYS A 39 -5.10 -12.41 -3.39
C LYS A 39 -5.62 -11.11 -4.01
N LEU A 40 -4.79 -10.34 -4.72
CA LEU A 40 -5.18 -9.02 -5.26
C LEU A 40 -6.31 -9.11 -6.27
N PHE A 41 -6.35 -10.16 -7.08
CA PHE A 41 -7.44 -10.36 -8.05
C PHE A 41 -8.76 -10.67 -7.35
N ASP A 42 -8.76 -11.54 -6.34
CA ASP A 42 -9.93 -11.84 -5.53
C ASP A 42 -10.41 -10.60 -4.79
N TYR A 43 -9.49 -9.82 -4.23
CA TYR A 43 -9.81 -8.54 -3.60
C TYR A 43 -10.43 -7.54 -4.59
N ALA A 44 -9.89 -7.43 -5.80
CA ALA A 44 -10.42 -6.56 -6.85
C ALA A 44 -11.84 -6.98 -7.27
N LEU A 45 -12.10 -8.30 -7.38
CA LEU A 45 -13.42 -8.83 -7.67
C LEU A 45 -14.40 -8.55 -6.54
N GLU A 46 -13.98 -8.73 -5.28
CA GLU A 46 -14.82 -8.44 -4.13
C GLU A 46 -15.15 -6.95 -4.00
N LEU A 47 -14.19 -6.06 -4.27
CA LEU A 47 -14.44 -4.62 -4.33
C LEU A 47 -15.51 -4.26 -5.36
N LYS A 48 -15.45 -4.84 -6.56
CA LYS A 48 -16.45 -4.63 -7.60
C LYS A 48 -17.81 -5.21 -7.23
N ARG A 49 -17.84 -6.37 -6.56
CA ARG A 49 -19.07 -7.03 -6.10
C ARG A 49 -19.78 -6.21 -5.02
N SER A 50 -19.01 -5.76 -4.01
CA SER A 50 -19.55 -5.00 -2.86
C SER A 50 -19.84 -3.54 -3.19
N ASN A 51 -19.14 -2.97 -4.17
CA ASN A 51 -19.30 -1.58 -4.62
C ASN A 51 -19.48 -1.51 -6.14
N PRO A 52 -20.66 -1.79 -6.67
CA PRO A 52 -20.94 -1.70 -8.10
C PRO A 52 -20.60 -0.32 -8.66
N ARG A 53 -20.04 -0.25 -9.87
CA ARG A 53 -19.55 0.97 -10.55
C ARG A 53 -18.20 1.50 -10.01
N THR A 54 -17.57 0.83 -9.06
CA THR A 54 -16.19 1.11 -8.65
C THR A 54 -15.22 0.73 -9.76
N SER A 55 -14.28 1.60 -10.05
CA SER A 55 -13.18 1.31 -10.99
C SER A 55 -12.04 0.66 -10.22
N VAL A 56 -11.71 -0.58 -10.58
CA VAL A 56 -10.56 -1.31 -10.05
C VAL A 56 -9.81 -1.92 -11.22
N HIS A 57 -8.52 -1.64 -11.31
CA HIS A 57 -7.62 -2.19 -12.33
C HIS A 57 -6.36 -2.72 -11.65
N VAL A 58 -6.02 -3.95 -11.95
CA VAL A 58 -4.74 -4.57 -11.55
C VAL A 58 -3.94 -4.79 -12.83
N ALA A 59 -2.71 -4.32 -12.84
CA ALA A 59 -1.78 -4.55 -13.93
C ALA A 59 -0.63 -5.45 -13.45
N LEU A 60 -0.26 -6.37 -14.32
CA LEU A 60 0.90 -7.25 -14.16
C LEU A 60 2.04 -6.73 -15.04
N ASP A 61 3.25 -7.09 -14.69
CA ASP A 61 4.42 -6.76 -15.50
C ASP A 61 4.38 -7.57 -16.82
N PRO A 62 4.37 -6.92 -17.98
CA PRO A 62 4.30 -7.62 -19.26
C PRO A 62 5.63 -8.31 -19.64
N GLU A 63 6.74 -7.92 -19.01
CA GLU A 63 8.07 -8.49 -19.32
C GLU A 63 8.37 -9.77 -18.51
N GLU A 64 7.58 -10.03 -17.44
CA GLU A 64 7.76 -11.18 -16.57
C GLU A 64 6.75 -12.30 -16.90
N THR A 65 7.25 -13.52 -16.97
CA THR A 65 6.42 -14.71 -17.26
C THR A 65 5.56 -15.18 -16.09
N ASP A 66 5.92 -14.80 -14.87
CA ASP A 66 5.32 -15.29 -13.62
C ASP A 66 4.18 -14.42 -13.08
N HIS A 67 3.53 -13.61 -13.92
CA HIS A 67 2.43 -12.72 -13.53
C HIS A 67 2.77 -11.80 -12.34
N VAL A 68 3.92 -11.18 -12.38
CA VAL A 68 4.38 -10.29 -11.33
C VAL A 68 3.50 -9.04 -11.24
N PHE A 69 3.05 -8.71 -10.04
CA PHE A 69 2.25 -7.50 -9.79
C PHE A 69 3.04 -6.24 -10.13
N GLN A 70 2.47 -5.36 -10.93
CA GLN A 70 3.05 -4.06 -11.26
C GLN A 70 2.37 -2.92 -10.53
N ARG A 71 1.04 -2.81 -10.68
CA ARG A 71 0.27 -1.70 -10.08
C ARG A 71 -1.20 -2.05 -9.90
N MET A 72 -1.85 -1.35 -8.98
CA MET A 72 -3.29 -1.40 -8.76
C MET A 72 -3.87 0.00 -8.70
N TYR A 73 -5.00 0.21 -9.35
CA TYR A 73 -5.79 1.44 -9.27
C TYR A 73 -7.15 1.15 -8.69
N ILE A 74 -7.58 1.99 -7.74
CA ILE A 74 -8.90 1.90 -7.10
C ILE A 74 -9.52 3.29 -7.07
N CYS A 75 -10.76 3.42 -7.60
CA CYS A 75 -11.59 4.59 -7.45
C CYS A 75 -13.00 4.14 -7.10
N LEU A 76 -13.40 4.35 -5.85
CA LEU A 76 -14.73 3.99 -5.38
C LEU A 76 -15.79 4.91 -5.98
N ASP A 77 -16.91 4.35 -6.46
CA ASP A 77 -17.99 5.14 -7.07
C ASP A 77 -18.56 6.19 -6.09
N ALA A 78 -18.64 5.85 -4.80
CA ALA A 78 -19.08 6.80 -3.78
C ALA A 78 -18.13 8.01 -3.66
N CYS A 79 -16.79 7.77 -3.67
CA CYS A 79 -15.79 8.84 -3.64
C CYS A 79 -15.88 9.73 -4.89
N ARG A 80 -16.00 9.12 -6.06
CA ARG A 80 -16.16 9.85 -7.33
C ARG A 80 -17.43 10.71 -7.36
N ARG A 81 -18.57 10.17 -6.92
CA ARG A 81 -19.82 10.92 -6.86
C ARG A 81 -19.77 12.05 -5.84
N GLY A 82 -19.30 11.78 -4.63
CA GLY A 82 -19.20 12.80 -3.60
C GLY A 82 -18.24 13.94 -3.99
N PHE A 83 -17.17 13.64 -4.73
CA PHE A 83 -16.32 14.68 -5.33
C PHE A 83 -17.09 15.56 -6.31
N LEU A 84 -17.88 14.96 -7.22
CA LEU A 84 -18.66 15.71 -8.22
C LEU A 84 -19.74 16.55 -7.62
N ASP A 85 -20.35 16.08 -6.54
CA ASP A 85 -21.53 16.70 -5.91
C ASP A 85 -21.14 17.77 -4.87
N GLY A 86 -20.01 17.59 -4.15
CA GLY A 86 -19.71 18.41 -2.97
C GLY A 86 -18.32 19.05 -2.93
N CYS A 87 -17.43 18.76 -3.89
CA CYS A 87 -16.07 19.27 -3.87
C CYS A 87 -15.82 20.34 -4.93
N ARG A 88 -14.79 21.14 -4.69
CA ARG A 88 -14.25 22.03 -5.72
C ARG A 88 -13.67 21.18 -6.86
N ARG A 89 -13.88 21.62 -8.10
CA ARG A 89 -13.42 20.90 -9.31
C ARG A 89 -11.91 21.07 -9.57
N VAL A 90 -11.13 20.81 -8.52
CA VAL A 90 -9.66 20.79 -8.56
C VAL A 90 -9.21 19.51 -7.90
N ILE A 91 -8.36 18.75 -8.57
CA ILE A 91 -7.79 17.49 -8.08
C ILE A 91 -6.32 17.74 -7.78
N GLY A 92 -5.92 17.46 -6.54
CA GLY A 92 -4.52 17.36 -6.16
C GLY A 92 -4.03 15.93 -6.38
N LEU A 93 -2.85 15.79 -6.91
CA LEU A 93 -2.15 14.49 -7.00
C LEU A 93 -0.95 14.53 -6.07
N ASP A 94 -0.80 13.49 -5.28
CA ASP A 94 0.32 13.34 -4.34
C ASP A 94 0.82 11.90 -4.35
N GLY A 95 2.08 11.72 -3.98
CA GLY A 95 2.70 10.40 -3.96
C GLY A 95 3.68 10.27 -2.82
N CYS A 96 3.71 9.08 -2.21
CA CYS A 96 4.68 8.75 -1.21
C CYS A 96 5.34 7.40 -1.47
N PHE A 97 6.64 7.32 -1.19
CA PHE A 97 7.39 6.08 -1.30
C PHE A 97 7.14 5.17 -0.10
N LEU A 98 6.81 3.92 -0.38
CA LEU A 98 6.66 2.89 0.64
C LEU A 98 8.05 2.49 1.15
N LYS A 99 8.24 2.53 2.46
CA LYS A 99 9.52 2.22 3.10
C LYS A 99 9.74 0.73 3.38
N GLY A 100 8.84 -0.12 2.92
CA GLY A 100 8.94 -1.58 3.07
C GLY A 100 10.06 -2.19 2.21
N PRO A 101 10.42 -3.44 2.43
CA PRO A 101 11.45 -4.15 1.66
C PRO A 101 11.10 -4.29 0.18
N MET A 102 9.80 -4.36 -0.16
CA MET A 102 9.32 -4.45 -1.55
C MET A 102 9.34 -3.10 -2.26
N LYS A 103 9.59 -2.00 -1.50
CA LYS A 103 9.51 -0.64 -2.01
C LYS A 103 8.16 -0.36 -2.69
N GLY A 104 8.11 0.59 -3.58
CA GLY A 104 6.89 0.97 -4.30
C GLY A 104 6.46 2.39 -3.97
N GLU A 105 5.37 2.80 -4.58
CA GLU A 105 4.83 4.15 -4.45
C GLU A 105 3.31 4.07 -4.26
N LEU A 106 2.79 4.85 -3.33
CA LEU A 106 1.36 5.07 -3.17
C LEU A 106 1.01 6.43 -3.76
N LEU A 107 0.27 6.42 -4.84
CA LEU A 107 -0.26 7.63 -5.47
C LEU A 107 -1.69 7.88 -5.00
N SER A 108 -2.02 9.11 -4.67
CA SER A 108 -3.35 9.51 -4.25
C SER A 108 -3.89 10.67 -5.07
N ALA A 109 -5.17 10.60 -5.41
CA ALA A 109 -5.92 11.71 -5.99
C ALA A 109 -6.89 12.23 -4.93
N VAL A 110 -6.79 13.52 -4.60
CA VAL A 110 -7.59 14.15 -3.56
C VAL A 110 -8.27 15.42 -4.07
N GLY A 111 -9.47 15.67 -3.59
CA GLY A 111 -10.19 16.93 -3.76
C GLY A 111 -10.25 17.71 -2.46
N ARG A 112 -10.98 18.85 -2.48
CA ARG A 112 -11.33 19.60 -1.30
C ARG A 112 -12.83 19.88 -1.29
N ASP A 113 -13.47 19.61 -0.17
CA ASP A 113 -14.87 19.90 0.05
C ASP A 113 -15.13 21.41 0.30
N ALA A 114 -16.37 21.77 0.54
CA ALA A 114 -16.77 23.15 0.84
C ALA A 114 -16.13 23.70 2.12
N ASN A 115 -15.81 22.82 3.08
CA ASN A 115 -15.18 23.17 4.35
C ASN A 115 -13.65 23.16 4.28
N ASN A 116 -13.09 23.01 3.06
CA ASN A 116 -11.66 22.94 2.81
C ASN A 116 -10.97 21.69 3.41
N GLN A 117 -11.74 20.64 3.69
CA GLN A 117 -11.23 19.34 4.13
C GLN A 117 -10.73 18.52 2.94
N ILE A 118 -9.74 17.68 3.18
CA ILE A 118 -9.22 16.73 2.17
C ILE A 118 -10.26 15.65 1.93
N TYR A 119 -10.61 15.45 0.66
CA TYR A 119 -11.56 14.45 0.21
C TYR A 119 -10.85 13.43 -0.70
N PRO A 120 -10.75 12.14 -0.33
CA PRO A 120 -10.10 11.12 -1.15
C PRO A 120 -10.96 10.78 -2.39
N ILE A 121 -10.32 10.64 -3.55
CA ILE A 121 -10.98 10.29 -4.81
C ILE A 121 -10.52 8.90 -5.29
N ALA A 122 -9.20 8.67 -5.35
CA ALA A 122 -8.58 7.44 -5.83
C ALA A 122 -7.22 7.21 -5.16
#